data_f5b2ba8d4714d9bfaff7b3c7f86b660f
#
_entry.id   f5b2ba8d4714d9bfaff7b3c7f86b660f
#
_cell.length_a   1.000
_cell.length_b   1.000
_cell.length_c   1.000
_cell.angle_alpha   90.00
_cell.angle_beta   90.00
_cell.angle_gamma   90.00
#
_symmetry.space_group_name_H-M   'P 1'
#
loop_
_entity.id
_entity.type
_entity.pdbx_description
1 polymer ?
#
loop_
_entity_poly.entity_id
_entity_poly.type
_entity_poly.pdbx_seq_one_letter_code
_entity_poly.pdbx_strand_id
1 'polypeptide(L)'
;MNQKSTLLLTGCVLSLLTACSSEAENPACSLEHSVDEVHRVMDAWHRAASVADSSAYFGAMASDESIFIGTDETERWTTSEFKTWSRRYFQRASAWTFVPVTGERHVQTQGDVAWLDEKLDSEHMGRCRGTGILTFDHEANSWKIAHYTLSYAVPNEVADSVLQVIERWNDSK
;
A
#
# COMPACT_ATOMS: atom_id res chain seq x y z
N MET A 1 30.53 -52.59 79.02
CA MET A 1 30.62 -53.08 77.65
C MET A 1 29.83 -52.12 76.82
N ASN A 2 30.53 -51.26 76.12
CA ASN A 2 29.95 -50.10 75.35
C ASN A 2 29.73 -50.50 73.91
N GLN A 3 28.49 -50.43 73.44
CA GLN A 3 28.20 -50.42 72.01
C GLN A 3 27.93 -48.98 71.55
N LYS A 4 28.76 -48.52 70.65
CA LYS A 4 28.62 -47.26 70.03
C LYS A 4 27.76 -47.45 68.76
N SER A 5 26.59 -46.88 68.74
CA SER A 5 25.76 -46.81 67.54
C SER A 5 26.23 -45.65 66.65
N THR A 6 26.62 -46.01 65.46
CA THR A 6 26.98 -45.04 64.43
C THR A 6 25.74 -44.69 63.61
N LEU A 7 25.34 -43.42 63.65
CA LEU A 7 24.22 -42.84 62.86
C LEU A 7 24.72 -42.45 61.47
N LEU A 8 24.27 -43.12 60.41
CA LEU A 8 24.48 -42.72 59.05
C LEU A 8 23.46 -41.62 58.64
N LEU A 9 23.96 -40.43 58.41
CA LEU A 9 23.17 -39.36 57.76
C LEU A 9 23.17 -39.57 56.26
N THR A 10 22.03 -39.95 55.70
CA THR A 10 21.83 -39.98 54.22
C THR A 10 21.42 -38.59 53.76
N GLY A 11 22.35 -37.88 53.11
CA GLY A 11 22.08 -36.60 52.51
C GLY A 11 21.30 -36.77 51.18
N CYS A 12 20.09 -36.27 51.19
CA CYS A 12 19.27 -36.20 49.99
C CYS A 12 19.69 -34.96 49.16
N VAL A 13 20.41 -35.17 48.07
CA VAL A 13 20.76 -34.08 47.10
C VAL A 13 19.54 -33.85 46.22
N LEU A 14 18.84 -32.76 46.48
CA LEU A 14 17.73 -32.30 45.67
C LEU A 14 18.29 -31.57 44.43
N SER A 15 18.37 -32.25 43.27
CA SER A 15 18.75 -31.68 42.02
C SER A 15 17.61 -30.81 41.48
N LEU A 16 17.77 -29.49 41.56
CA LEU A 16 16.92 -28.52 40.87
C LEU A 16 17.21 -28.60 39.37
N LEU A 17 16.32 -29.26 38.63
CA LEU A 17 16.26 -29.16 37.18
C LEU A 17 15.65 -27.81 36.83
N THR A 18 16.48 -26.81 36.54
CA THR A 18 16.08 -25.59 35.82
C THR A 18 15.73 -25.98 34.40
N ALA A 19 14.44 -26.15 34.14
CA ALA A 19 13.92 -26.20 32.76
C ALA A 19 14.05 -24.81 32.17
N CYS A 20 15.11 -24.59 31.37
CA CYS A 20 15.10 -23.53 30.40
C CYS A 20 14.01 -23.84 29.36
N SER A 21 12.83 -23.25 29.50
CA SER A 21 11.90 -23.10 28.41
C SER A 21 12.58 -22.19 27.39
N SER A 22 13.22 -22.77 26.38
CA SER A 22 13.45 -22.06 25.12
C SER A 22 12.06 -21.79 24.56
N GLU A 23 11.59 -20.55 24.70
CA GLU A 23 10.55 -20.03 23.80
C GLU A 23 11.10 -20.26 22.40
N ALA A 24 10.51 -21.23 21.70
CA ALA A 24 10.71 -21.37 20.29
C ALA A 24 10.18 -20.08 19.69
N GLU A 25 11.08 -19.17 19.32
CA GLU A 25 10.76 -18.05 18.46
C GLU A 25 10.07 -18.64 17.24
N ASN A 26 8.77 -18.36 17.17
CA ASN A 26 7.95 -18.74 16.05
C ASN A 26 8.55 -18.06 14.81
N PRO A 27 9.12 -18.78 13.81
CA PRO A 27 9.67 -18.17 12.59
C PRO A 27 8.59 -17.61 11.67
N ALA A 28 7.35 -17.51 12.15
CA ALA A 28 6.29 -16.68 11.59
C ALA A 28 6.40 -15.23 12.07
N CYS A 29 7.59 -14.74 12.44
CA CYS A 29 7.84 -13.31 12.44
C CYS A 29 7.74 -12.89 10.98
N SER A 30 6.53 -12.53 10.61
CA SER A 30 6.14 -11.89 9.37
C SER A 30 7.27 -10.97 8.93
N LEU A 31 7.69 -11.13 7.69
CA LEU A 31 8.35 -10.07 6.96
C LEU A 31 7.36 -8.90 6.99
N GLU A 32 7.45 -8.04 8.01
CA GLU A 32 6.74 -6.77 8.04
C GLU A 32 7.35 -5.95 6.90
N HIS A 33 6.70 -6.04 5.76
CA HIS A 33 7.06 -5.23 4.61
C HIS A 33 6.91 -3.77 4.98
N SER A 34 7.99 -3.03 4.82
CA SER A 34 8.09 -1.66 5.31
C SER A 34 7.07 -0.72 4.64
N VAL A 35 6.36 0.05 5.43
CA VAL A 35 5.54 1.18 4.97
C VAL A 35 6.34 2.13 4.07
N ASP A 36 7.63 2.33 4.37
CA ASP A 36 8.54 3.15 3.56
C ASP A 36 8.72 2.60 2.13
N GLU A 37 8.61 1.28 1.94
CA GLU A 37 8.67 0.69 0.60
C GLU A 37 7.43 1.04 -0.21
N VAL A 38 6.26 1.03 0.41
CA VAL A 38 5.02 1.45 -0.24
C VAL A 38 5.12 2.92 -0.65
N HIS A 39 5.62 3.80 0.24
CA HIS A 39 5.86 5.21 -0.11
C HIS A 39 6.77 5.36 -1.33
N ARG A 40 7.89 4.61 -1.37
CA ARG A 40 8.83 4.65 -2.50
C ARG A 40 8.21 4.18 -3.81
N VAL A 41 7.41 3.12 -3.77
CA VAL A 41 6.71 2.61 -4.96
C VAL A 41 5.72 3.65 -5.49
N MET A 42 4.92 4.26 -4.62
CA MET A 42 3.95 5.27 -5.03
C MET A 42 4.63 6.54 -5.58
N ASP A 43 5.72 6.99 -4.97
CA ASP A 43 6.49 8.14 -5.48
C ASP A 43 7.10 7.85 -6.85
N ALA A 44 7.66 6.66 -7.03
CA ALA A 44 8.20 6.21 -8.31
C ALA A 44 7.11 6.11 -9.39
N TRP A 45 5.91 5.65 -9.01
CA TRP A 45 4.77 5.53 -9.91
C TRP A 45 4.26 6.89 -10.39
N HIS A 46 4.05 7.85 -9.49
CA HIS A 46 3.69 9.23 -9.85
C HIS A 46 4.78 9.89 -10.71
N ARG A 47 6.04 9.68 -10.35
CA ARG A 47 7.17 10.18 -11.16
C ARG A 47 7.16 9.58 -12.56
N ALA A 48 6.92 8.27 -12.72
CA ALA A 48 6.89 7.62 -14.03
C ALA A 48 5.84 8.27 -14.96
N ALA A 49 4.66 8.60 -14.44
CA ALA A 49 3.65 9.35 -15.19
C ALA A 49 4.14 10.76 -15.58
N SER A 50 4.77 11.49 -14.66
CA SER A 50 5.23 12.87 -14.90
C SER A 50 6.33 12.99 -15.95
N VAL A 51 7.08 11.92 -16.21
CA VAL A 51 8.12 11.86 -17.25
C VAL A 51 7.74 10.96 -18.42
N ALA A 52 6.46 10.53 -18.48
CA ALA A 52 5.91 9.66 -19.51
C ALA A 52 6.66 8.31 -19.66
N ASP A 53 7.22 7.76 -18.57
CA ASP A 53 7.81 6.43 -18.54
C ASP A 53 6.72 5.37 -18.41
N SER A 54 6.18 4.96 -19.54
CA SER A 54 5.13 3.94 -19.63
C SER A 54 5.59 2.59 -19.06
N SER A 55 6.85 2.22 -19.22
CA SER A 55 7.38 0.95 -18.73
C SER A 55 7.40 0.89 -17.21
N ALA A 56 7.94 1.92 -16.56
CA ALA A 56 7.96 2.02 -15.12
C ALA A 56 6.55 2.16 -14.53
N TYR A 57 5.68 2.96 -15.18
CA TYR A 57 4.31 3.18 -14.73
C TYR A 57 3.50 1.88 -14.69
N PHE A 58 3.42 1.16 -15.80
CA PHE A 58 2.67 -0.09 -15.89
C PHE A 58 3.39 -1.28 -15.24
N GLY A 59 4.72 -1.23 -15.13
CA GLY A 59 5.51 -2.21 -14.38
C GLY A 59 5.30 -2.17 -12.86
N ALA A 60 4.73 -1.08 -12.33
CA ALA A 60 4.32 -0.97 -10.93
C ALA A 60 2.98 -1.63 -10.64
N MET A 61 2.16 -1.94 -11.65
CA MET A 61 0.89 -2.65 -11.48
C MET A 61 1.13 -4.13 -11.20
N ALA A 62 0.27 -4.74 -10.38
CA ALA A 62 0.42 -6.13 -9.96
C ALA A 62 0.15 -7.13 -11.10
N SER A 63 -0.78 -6.80 -12.01
CA SER A 63 -1.13 -7.64 -13.15
C SER A 63 -1.86 -6.82 -14.22
N ASP A 64 -2.11 -7.45 -15.35
CA ASP A 64 -2.95 -6.87 -16.42
C ASP A 64 -4.41 -6.68 -15.97
N GLU A 65 -4.86 -7.41 -14.93
CA GLU A 65 -6.20 -7.34 -14.33
C GLU A 65 -6.30 -6.35 -13.17
N SER A 66 -5.20 -5.73 -12.74
CA SER A 66 -5.22 -4.68 -11.71
C SER A 66 -6.09 -3.51 -12.17
N ILE A 67 -6.77 -2.87 -11.23
CA ILE A 67 -7.81 -1.88 -11.53
C ILE A 67 -7.28 -0.46 -11.34
N PHE A 68 -7.57 0.39 -12.33
CA PHE A 68 -7.47 1.83 -12.21
C PHE A 68 -8.85 2.47 -12.41
N ILE A 69 -9.25 3.32 -11.47
CA ILE A 69 -10.47 4.12 -11.55
C ILE A 69 -10.06 5.58 -11.63
N GLY A 70 -10.46 6.23 -12.71
CA GLY A 70 -10.21 7.66 -12.94
C GLY A 70 -11.28 8.54 -12.29
N THR A 71 -11.34 9.79 -12.71
CA THR A 71 -12.21 10.80 -12.09
C THR A 71 -13.58 10.94 -12.76
N ASP A 72 -13.78 10.35 -13.92
CA ASP A 72 -15.07 10.27 -14.60
C ASP A 72 -15.81 8.97 -14.23
N GLU A 73 -17.13 9.01 -14.17
CA GLU A 73 -17.97 7.86 -13.80
C GLU A 73 -17.77 6.63 -14.69
N THR A 74 -17.32 6.83 -15.94
CA THR A 74 -17.07 5.77 -16.93
C THR A 74 -15.64 5.23 -16.88
N GLU A 75 -14.75 5.87 -16.13
CA GLU A 75 -13.33 5.58 -16.10
C GLU A 75 -12.99 4.48 -15.09
N ARG A 76 -13.29 3.24 -15.45
CA ARG A 76 -12.86 2.04 -14.73
C ARG A 76 -12.23 1.07 -15.72
N TRP A 77 -10.93 0.86 -15.57
CA TRP A 77 -10.14 0.03 -16.48
C TRP A 77 -9.38 -1.05 -15.75
N THR A 78 -9.18 -2.18 -16.42
CA THR A 78 -8.05 -3.07 -16.14
C THR A 78 -6.75 -2.37 -16.56
N THR A 79 -5.62 -2.82 -16.05
CA THR A 79 -4.30 -2.31 -16.46
C THR A 79 -4.11 -2.41 -17.97
N SER A 80 -4.52 -3.51 -18.60
CA SER A 80 -4.43 -3.73 -20.04
C SER A 80 -5.23 -2.69 -20.84
N GLU A 81 -6.48 -2.44 -20.43
CA GLU A 81 -7.34 -1.43 -21.06
C GLU A 81 -6.77 -0.02 -20.86
N PHE A 82 -6.33 0.30 -19.63
CA PHE A 82 -5.74 1.60 -19.30
C PHE A 82 -4.46 1.87 -20.08
N LYS A 83 -3.60 0.86 -20.24
CA LYS A 83 -2.40 0.94 -21.05
C LYS A 83 -2.72 1.26 -22.53
N THR A 84 -3.80 0.67 -23.03
CA THR A 84 -4.26 0.94 -24.42
C THR A 84 -4.80 2.35 -24.55
N TRP A 85 -5.70 2.77 -23.66
CA TRP A 85 -6.32 4.09 -23.66
C TRP A 85 -5.30 5.22 -23.47
N SER A 86 -4.35 5.02 -22.54
CA SER A 86 -3.37 6.04 -22.14
C SER A 86 -2.17 6.17 -23.08
N ARG A 87 -2.01 5.26 -24.06
CA ARG A 87 -0.84 5.22 -24.96
C ARG A 87 -0.48 6.59 -25.53
N ARG A 88 -1.46 7.38 -25.99
CA ARG A 88 -1.26 8.71 -26.55
C ARG A 88 -0.66 9.72 -25.58
N TYR A 89 -0.92 9.55 -24.29
CA TYR A 89 -0.40 10.45 -23.25
C TYR A 89 1.06 10.15 -22.96
N PHE A 90 1.43 8.88 -22.94
CA PHE A 90 2.82 8.44 -22.77
C PHE A 90 3.74 8.69 -23.99
N GLN A 91 3.19 9.23 -25.09
CA GLN A 91 3.98 9.74 -26.22
C GLN A 91 4.36 11.22 -26.08
N ARG A 92 3.96 11.88 -25.00
CA ARG A 92 4.27 13.28 -24.69
C ARG A 92 5.50 13.35 -23.80
N ALA A 93 5.96 14.57 -23.49
CA ALA A 93 7.02 14.79 -22.50
C ALA A 93 6.57 14.44 -21.06
N SER A 94 5.26 14.52 -20.79
CA SER A 94 4.59 14.12 -19.56
C SER A 94 3.24 13.51 -19.91
N ALA A 95 2.87 12.40 -19.30
CA ALA A 95 1.53 11.86 -19.44
C ALA A 95 0.54 12.69 -18.59
N TRP A 96 0.80 12.77 -17.29
CA TRP A 96 0.12 13.63 -16.32
C TRP A 96 1.00 13.81 -15.08
N THR A 97 0.70 14.84 -14.29
CA THR A 97 1.44 15.13 -13.08
C THR A 97 0.49 15.28 -11.90
N PHE A 98 0.69 14.40 -10.93
CA PHE A 98 0.11 14.50 -9.59
C PHE A 98 1.25 14.55 -8.58
N VAL A 99 1.26 15.59 -7.76
CA VAL A 99 2.30 15.81 -6.75
C VAL A 99 1.73 15.43 -5.38
N PRO A 100 2.26 14.38 -4.72
CA PRO A 100 1.84 14.05 -3.38
C PRO A 100 2.08 15.21 -2.41
N VAL A 101 1.07 15.54 -1.61
CA VAL A 101 1.18 16.55 -0.57
C VAL A 101 2.00 15.97 0.58
N THR A 102 3.04 16.67 0.99
CA THR A 102 3.96 16.22 2.04
C THR A 102 3.22 15.88 3.33
N GLY A 103 3.41 14.67 3.85
CA GLY A 103 2.80 14.20 5.10
C GLY A 103 1.32 13.80 4.99
N GLU A 104 0.74 13.83 3.77
CA GLU A 104 -0.68 13.54 3.54
C GLU A 104 -0.92 12.23 2.78
N ARG A 105 0.03 11.31 2.82
CA ARG A 105 -0.14 9.93 2.41
C ARG A 105 -0.10 9.04 3.65
N HIS A 106 -1.19 8.34 3.90
CA HIS A 106 -1.36 7.42 5.02
C HIS A 106 -1.34 5.99 4.48
N VAL A 107 -0.42 5.19 4.97
CA VAL A 107 -0.21 3.81 4.52
C VAL A 107 -0.40 2.88 5.72
N GLN A 108 -1.07 1.75 5.47
CA GLN A 108 -1.18 0.65 6.42
C GLN A 108 -0.82 -0.65 5.71
N THR A 109 -0.21 -1.58 6.43
CA THR A 109 0.20 -2.89 5.92
C THR A 109 -0.31 -4.02 6.80
N GLN A 110 -0.67 -5.14 6.18
CA GLN A 110 -1.02 -6.37 6.88
C GLN A 110 -0.59 -7.58 6.02
N GLY A 111 0.50 -8.22 6.42
CA GLY A 111 1.13 -9.28 5.63
C GLY A 111 1.50 -8.76 4.24
N ASP A 112 1.03 -9.44 3.21
CA ASP A 112 1.32 -9.12 1.81
C ASP A 112 0.36 -8.10 1.19
N VAL A 113 -0.44 -7.40 2.00
CA VAL A 113 -1.39 -6.38 1.53
C VAL A 113 -1.06 -5.04 2.19
N ALA A 114 -1.05 -3.98 1.37
CA ALA A 114 -1.00 -2.60 1.83
C ALA A 114 -2.19 -1.84 1.26
N TRP A 115 -2.68 -0.86 2.02
CA TRP A 115 -3.65 0.12 1.52
C TRP A 115 -3.25 1.51 1.92
N LEU A 116 -3.63 2.47 1.10
CA LEU A 116 -3.29 3.86 1.34
C LEU A 116 -4.40 4.80 0.89
N ASP A 117 -4.37 5.98 1.48
CA ASP A 117 -4.96 7.19 0.89
C ASP A 117 -3.91 8.30 0.84
N GLU A 118 -4.04 9.19 -0.14
CA GLU A 118 -3.12 10.30 -0.33
C GLU A 118 -3.84 11.54 -0.87
N LYS A 119 -3.34 12.72 -0.48
CA LYS A 119 -3.71 13.97 -1.13
C LYS A 119 -2.71 14.31 -2.22
N LEU A 120 -3.24 14.71 -3.35
CA LEU A 120 -2.47 15.03 -4.55
C LEU A 120 -2.81 16.43 -5.04
N ASP A 121 -1.80 17.15 -5.50
CA ASP A 121 -1.97 18.40 -6.24
C ASP A 121 -1.73 18.16 -7.72
N SER A 122 -2.59 18.72 -8.57
CA SER A 122 -2.45 18.74 -10.01
C SER A 122 -2.70 20.14 -10.54
N GLU A 123 -1.85 20.61 -11.44
CA GLU A 123 -2.02 21.92 -12.08
C GLU A 123 -3.35 22.04 -12.82
N HIS A 124 -3.80 20.96 -13.46
CA HIS A 124 -5.01 20.96 -14.28
C HIS A 124 -6.29 20.54 -13.54
N MET A 125 -6.14 19.80 -12.43
CA MET A 125 -7.28 19.22 -11.73
C MET A 125 -7.44 19.77 -10.30
N GLY A 126 -6.49 20.60 -9.83
CA GLY A 126 -6.47 21.08 -8.46
C GLY A 126 -6.21 19.97 -7.45
N ARG A 127 -6.90 20.01 -6.32
CA ARG A 127 -6.76 19.01 -5.25
C ARG A 127 -7.51 17.73 -5.60
N CYS A 128 -6.76 16.61 -5.55
CA CYS A 128 -7.28 15.27 -5.75
C CYS A 128 -7.01 14.38 -4.54
N ARG A 129 -7.68 13.26 -4.49
CA ARG A 129 -7.43 12.15 -3.57
C ARG A 129 -7.14 10.89 -4.36
N GLY A 130 -6.04 10.22 -4.02
CA GLY A 130 -5.75 8.87 -4.44
C GLY A 130 -6.06 7.88 -3.32
N THR A 131 -6.59 6.71 -3.65
CA THR A 131 -6.68 5.57 -2.73
C THR A 131 -6.20 4.33 -3.45
N GLY A 132 -5.44 3.49 -2.77
CA GLY A 132 -4.83 2.34 -3.42
C GLY A 132 -4.73 1.11 -2.52
N ILE A 133 -4.69 -0.04 -3.18
CA ILE A 133 -4.35 -1.33 -2.58
C ILE A 133 -3.14 -1.87 -3.34
N LEU A 134 -2.13 -2.27 -2.59
CA LEU A 134 -0.94 -2.94 -3.13
C LEU A 134 -0.86 -4.36 -2.57
N THR A 135 -0.27 -5.23 -3.35
CA THR A 135 0.09 -6.59 -2.94
C THR A 135 1.59 -6.77 -3.07
N PHE A 136 2.19 -7.56 -2.17
CA PHE A 136 3.60 -7.86 -2.25
C PHE A 136 3.86 -9.01 -3.22
N ASP A 137 4.69 -8.74 -4.21
CA ASP A 137 5.15 -9.74 -5.18
C ASP A 137 6.46 -10.36 -4.68
N HIS A 138 6.39 -11.61 -4.21
CA HIS A 138 7.53 -12.33 -3.65
C HIS A 138 8.60 -12.67 -4.70
N GLU A 139 8.22 -12.83 -5.98
CA GLU A 139 9.18 -13.11 -7.05
C GLU A 139 9.97 -11.86 -7.41
N ALA A 140 9.30 -10.71 -7.51
CA ALA A 140 9.93 -9.43 -7.78
C ALA A 140 10.51 -8.78 -6.51
N ASN A 141 10.20 -9.34 -5.32
CA ASN A 141 10.53 -8.78 -4.00
C ASN A 141 10.16 -7.29 -3.90
N SER A 142 8.92 -6.96 -4.27
CA SER A 142 8.44 -5.57 -4.33
C SER A 142 6.93 -5.47 -4.21
N TRP A 143 6.47 -4.32 -3.70
CA TRP A 143 5.06 -3.97 -3.72
C TRP A 143 4.58 -3.64 -5.14
N LYS A 144 3.37 -4.10 -5.48
CA LYS A 144 2.71 -3.86 -6.75
C LYS A 144 1.30 -3.33 -6.53
N ILE A 145 0.87 -2.39 -7.37
CA ILE A 145 -0.44 -1.76 -7.28
C ILE A 145 -1.50 -2.71 -7.87
N ALA A 146 -2.39 -3.21 -7.02
CA ALA A 146 -3.50 -4.08 -7.43
C ALA A 146 -4.77 -3.27 -7.76
N HIS A 147 -4.96 -2.14 -7.09
CA HIS A 147 -6.10 -1.25 -7.29
C HIS A 147 -5.71 0.18 -6.98
N TYR A 148 -6.15 1.14 -7.80
CA TYR A 148 -5.99 2.55 -7.51
C TYR A 148 -7.20 3.35 -8.00
N THR A 149 -7.67 4.27 -7.17
CA THR A 149 -8.76 5.19 -7.50
C THR A 149 -8.28 6.62 -7.33
N LEU A 150 -8.53 7.44 -8.34
CA LEU A 150 -8.31 8.88 -8.32
C LEU A 150 -9.66 9.60 -8.27
N SER A 151 -9.80 10.60 -7.42
CA SER A 151 -11.00 11.43 -7.34
C SER A 151 -10.68 12.89 -7.10
N TYR A 152 -11.57 13.79 -7.54
CA TYR A 152 -11.52 15.19 -7.11
C TYR A 152 -11.80 15.29 -5.61
N ALA A 153 -11.08 16.15 -4.91
CA ALA A 153 -11.38 16.51 -3.53
C ALA A 153 -12.20 17.81 -3.52
N VAL A 154 -13.51 17.67 -3.48
CA VAL A 154 -14.44 18.80 -3.46
C VAL A 154 -14.66 19.27 -2.03
N PRO A 155 -14.41 20.57 -1.68
CA PRO A 155 -14.75 21.11 -0.37
C PRO A 155 -16.28 21.06 -0.12
N ASN A 156 -16.68 20.72 1.10
CA ASN A 156 -18.09 20.61 1.47
C ASN A 156 -18.85 21.91 1.23
N GLU A 157 -18.19 23.07 1.40
CA GLU A 157 -18.76 24.39 1.24
C GLU A 157 -19.23 24.70 -0.18
N VAL A 158 -18.73 23.99 -1.18
CA VAL A 158 -19.11 24.17 -2.59
C VAL A 158 -19.79 22.94 -3.20
N ALA A 159 -20.07 21.91 -2.40
CA ALA A 159 -20.66 20.66 -2.87
C ALA A 159 -22.00 20.87 -3.60
N ASP A 160 -22.89 21.70 -3.04
CA ASP A 160 -24.19 22.02 -3.67
C ASP A 160 -24.02 22.68 -5.05
N SER A 161 -23.00 23.53 -5.20
CA SER A 161 -22.71 24.17 -6.49
C SER A 161 -22.22 23.15 -7.53
N VAL A 162 -21.41 22.19 -7.11
CA VAL A 162 -20.94 21.09 -7.97
C VAL A 162 -22.11 20.21 -8.40
N LEU A 163 -23.00 19.83 -7.47
CA LEU A 163 -24.22 19.06 -7.77
C LEU A 163 -25.08 19.77 -8.81
N GLN A 164 -25.34 21.06 -8.67
CA GLN A 164 -26.11 21.84 -9.64
C GLN A 164 -25.45 21.88 -11.02
N VAL A 165 -24.13 21.87 -11.11
CA VAL A 165 -23.42 21.79 -12.42
C VAL A 165 -23.64 20.43 -13.05
N ILE A 166 -23.52 19.34 -12.27
CA ILE A 166 -23.71 17.97 -12.73
C ILE A 166 -25.18 17.76 -13.19
N GLU A 167 -26.16 18.24 -12.42
CA GLU A 167 -27.58 18.16 -12.78
C GLU A 167 -27.85 18.86 -14.14
N ARG A 168 -27.40 20.09 -14.29
CA ARG A 168 -27.54 20.82 -15.58
C ARG A 168 -26.88 20.09 -16.74
N TRP A 169 -25.73 19.47 -16.52
CA TRP A 169 -25.06 18.67 -17.53
C TRP A 169 -25.89 17.45 -17.93
N ASN A 170 -26.46 16.75 -16.96
CA ASN A 170 -27.28 15.57 -17.21
C ASN A 170 -28.57 15.92 -17.96
N ASP A 171 -29.21 17.04 -17.62
CA ASP A 171 -30.42 17.52 -18.28
C ASP A 171 -30.17 17.99 -19.73
N SER A 172 -28.90 18.20 -20.10
CA SER A 172 -28.50 18.64 -21.45
C SER A 172 -28.19 17.48 -22.41
N LYS A 173 -28.20 16.24 -21.92
CA LYS A 173 -27.96 15.03 -22.73
C LYS A 173 -29.25 14.48 -23.31
#